data_9bbb7553b08036e95271b5b14c70dc14
#
_entry.id   9bbb7553b08036e95271b5b14c70dc14
#
_cell.length_a   1.000
_cell.length_b   1.000
_cell.length_c   1.000
_cell.angle_alpha   90.00
_cell.angle_beta   90.00
_cell.angle_gamma   90.00
#
_symmetry.space_group_name_H-M   'P 1'
#
loop_
_entity.id
_entity.type
_entity.pdbx_description
1 polymer ?
#
loop_
_entity_poly.entity_id
_entity_poly.type
_entity_poly.pdbx_seq_one_letter_code
_entity_poly.pdbx_strand_id
1 'polypeptide(L)'
;MNKVILIGRLVADPETRQTQAGGIVSRYRLAVDRQRGKDGQREADFISCVAFGKSAEFADKFLHRGIKIAVEGHILTGSYEKDGVKHYTFDIIVERQEFCESRATAAASPDVQPPAQTAPAVPESSNDDFMPIDDNEDLPF
;
A
#
# COMPACT_ATOMS: atom_id res chain seq x y z
N MET A 1 3.05 23.72 8.43
CA MET A 1 2.37 22.67 7.64
C MET A 1 2.69 21.32 8.29
N ASN A 2 1.69 20.49 8.53
CA ASN A 2 1.85 19.14 9.10
C ASN A 2 1.22 18.14 8.11
N LYS A 3 2.04 17.54 7.27
CA LYS A 3 1.60 16.66 6.18
C LYS A 3 2.58 15.52 6.03
N VAL A 4 2.05 14.32 5.90
CA VAL A 4 2.83 13.07 5.73
C VAL A 4 2.26 12.30 4.57
N ILE A 5 3.13 11.76 3.73
CA ILE A 5 2.79 10.84 2.66
C ILE A 5 3.65 9.59 2.84
N LEU A 6 3.01 8.44 2.97
CA LEU A 6 3.66 7.15 3.21
C LEU A 6 3.18 6.13 2.19
N ILE A 7 4.09 5.30 1.72
CA ILE A 7 3.77 4.11 0.93
C ILE A 7 4.32 2.90 1.67
N GLY A 8 3.46 1.97 2.01
CA GLY A 8 3.85 0.78 2.77
C GLY A 8 2.86 -0.37 2.66
N ARG A 9 3.20 -1.50 3.28
CA ARG A 9 2.33 -2.68 3.35
C ARG A 9 1.69 -2.80 4.73
N LEU A 10 0.43 -3.23 4.75
CA LEU A 10 -0.23 -3.54 6.01
C LEU A 10 0.42 -4.76 6.68
N VAL A 11 0.76 -4.60 7.95
CA VAL A 11 1.37 -5.65 8.78
C VAL A 11 0.33 -6.67 9.26
N ALA A 12 -0.90 -6.19 9.50
CA ALA A 12 -2.04 -6.98 9.95
C ALA A 12 -3.34 -6.37 9.40
N ASP A 13 -4.43 -7.10 9.53
CA ASP A 13 -5.76 -6.57 9.18
C ASP A 13 -6.10 -5.34 10.05
N PRO A 14 -6.82 -4.34 9.50
CA PRO A 14 -7.24 -3.18 10.27
C PRO A 14 -8.16 -3.56 11.44
N GLU A 15 -7.93 -2.95 12.59
CA GLU A 15 -8.82 -3.05 13.75
C GLU A 15 -9.84 -1.92 13.70
N THR A 16 -11.08 -2.24 13.39
CA THR A 16 -12.16 -1.26 13.29
C THR A 16 -13.06 -1.33 14.50
N ARG A 17 -13.39 -0.17 15.06
CA ARG A 17 -14.27 -0.01 16.22
C ARG A 17 -15.25 1.13 15.99
N GLN A 18 -16.45 0.98 16.52
CA GLN A 18 -17.39 2.08 16.63
C GLN A 18 -17.08 2.91 17.88
N THR A 19 -17.09 4.23 17.73
CA THR A 19 -17.00 5.16 18.85
C THR A 19 -18.37 5.35 19.52
N GLN A 20 -18.39 5.77 20.77
CA GLN A 20 -19.63 6.04 21.51
C GLN A 20 -20.49 7.15 20.86
N ALA A 21 -19.86 8.02 20.08
CA ALA A 21 -20.54 9.07 19.30
C ALA A 21 -21.11 8.58 17.95
N GLY A 22 -21.10 7.26 17.67
CA GLY A 22 -21.60 6.68 16.42
C GLY A 22 -20.63 6.77 15.22
N GLY A 23 -19.40 7.26 15.43
CA GLY A 23 -18.35 7.29 14.42
C GLY A 23 -17.62 5.94 14.31
N ILE A 24 -16.93 5.76 13.20
CA ILE A 24 -16.07 4.60 12.95
C ILE A 24 -14.62 5.04 13.01
N VAL A 25 -13.80 4.24 13.69
CA VAL A 25 -12.35 4.40 13.79
C VAL A 25 -11.69 3.08 13.40
N SER A 26 -10.70 3.15 12.52
CA SER A 26 -9.90 1.99 12.12
C SER A 26 -8.43 2.26 12.39
N ARG A 27 -7.76 1.31 13.04
CA ARG A 27 -6.33 1.35 13.32
C ARG A 27 -5.60 0.26 12.56
N TYR A 28 -4.52 0.61 11.92
CA TYR A 28 -3.65 -0.34 11.24
C TYR A 28 -2.19 0.12 11.27
N ARG A 29 -1.30 -0.79 10.97
CA ARG A 29 0.14 -0.51 10.96
C ARG A 29 0.71 -0.76 9.58
N LEU A 30 1.51 0.20 9.10
CA LEU A 30 2.22 0.10 7.84
C LEU A 30 3.69 -0.24 8.08
N ALA A 31 4.20 -1.18 7.30
CA ALA A 31 5.62 -1.40 7.12
C ALA A 31 6.08 -0.54 5.93
N VAL A 32 6.85 0.47 6.20
CA VAL A 32 7.41 1.40 5.21
C VAL A 32 8.88 1.06 5.03
N ASP A 33 9.28 0.71 3.82
CA ASP A 33 10.67 0.34 3.52
C ASP A 33 11.59 1.54 3.71
N ARG A 34 12.69 1.35 4.46
CA ARG A 34 13.78 2.31 4.53
C ARG A 34 14.60 2.28 3.25
N GLN A 35 15.21 3.40 2.92
CA GLN A 35 16.25 3.41 1.89
C GLN A 35 17.36 2.43 2.31
N ARG A 36 17.86 1.67 1.35
CA ARG A 36 18.93 0.67 1.60
C ARG A 36 20.11 1.33 2.29
N GLY A 37 20.46 0.84 3.46
CA GLY A 37 21.71 1.16 4.12
C GLY A 37 22.93 0.61 3.34
N LYS A 38 24.12 1.05 3.69
CA LYS A 38 25.37 0.59 3.07
C LYS A 38 25.56 -0.95 3.13
N ASP A 39 24.91 -1.60 4.08
CA ASP A 39 25.03 -3.05 4.32
C ASP A 39 24.03 -3.90 3.51
N GLY A 40 23.24 -3.28 2.63
CA GLY A 40 22.31 -3.99 1.74
C GLY A 40 21.11 -4.64 2.45
N GLN A 41 20.98 -4.51 3.76
CA GLN A 41 19.84 -5.04 4.52
C GLN A 41 18.58 -4.22 4.26
N ARG A 42 17.46 -4.92 4.16
CA ARG A 42 16.14 -4.30 4.05
C ARG A 42 15.58 -4.12 5.46
N GLU A 43 15.47 -2.89 5.88
CA GLU A 43 14.78 -2.52 7.11
C GLU A 43 13.47 -1.83 6.78
N ALA A 44 12.49 -1.98 7.65
CA ALA A 44 11.21 -1.30 7.53
C ALA A 44 10.88 -0.55 8.83
N ASP A 45 10.26 0.61 8.68
CA ASP A 45 9.66 1.34 9.78
C ASP A 45 8.20 0.93 9.92
N PHE A 46 7.80 0.61 11.15
CA PHE A 46 6.43 0.24 11.48
C PHE A 46 5.69 1.45 12.02
N ILE A 47 4.79 2.00 11.22
CA ILE A 47 4.10 3.25 11.50
C ILE A 47 2.63 3.00 11.77
N SER A 48 2.13 3.50 12.92
CA SER A 48 0.73 3.42 13.30
C SER A 48 -0.09 4.46 12.54
N CYS A 49 -1.18 4.01 11.93
CA CYS A 49 -2.13 4.84 11.19
C CYS A 49 -3.51 4.72 11.82
N VAL A 50 -4.22 5.84 11.92
CA VAL A 50 -5.57 5.92 12.45
C VAL A 50 -6.46 6.60 11.43
N ALA A 51 -7.48 5.92 10.97
CA ALA A 51 -8.47 6.44 10.04
C ALA A 51 -9.81 6.67 10.76
N PHE A 52 -10.52 7.71 10.35
CA PHE A 52 -11.83 8.07 10.89
C PHE A 52 -12.88 8.14 9.78
N GLY A 53 -14.15 7.91 10.15
CA GLY A 53 -15.29 8.06 9.27
C GLY A 53 -15.17 7.24 7.97
N LYS A 54 -15.30 7.89 6.83
CA LYS A 54 -15.26 7.22 5.51
C LYS A 54 -13.92 6.50 5.24
N SER A 55 -12.81 7.07 5.70
CA SER A 55 -11.50 6.42 5.57
C SER A 55 -11.40 5.15 6.43
N ALA A 56 -12.05 5.14 7.59
CA ALA A 56 -12.14 3.94 8.43
C ALA A 56 -13.04 2.86 7.81
N GLU A 57 -14.17 3.24 7.24
CA GLU A 57 -15.05 2.31 6.50
C GLU A 57 -14.34 1.69 5.30
N PHE A 58 -13.57 2.49 4.57
CA PHE A 58 -12.77 2.00 3.46
C PHE A 58 -11.72 1.00 3.94
N ALA A 59 -11.03 1.31 5.03
CA ALA A 59 -10.04 0.42 5.62
C ALA A 59 -10.66 -0.92 6.03
N ASP A 60 -11.80 -0.90 6.68
CA ASP A 60 -12.52 -2.10 7.12
C ASP A 60 -12.94 -3.00 5.95
N LYS A 61 -13.44 -2.40 4.87
CA LYS A 61 -13.98 -3.15 3.72
C LYS A 61 -12.92 -3.66 2.76
N PHE A 62 -11.85 -2.93 2.57
CA PHE A 62 -10.93 -3.14 1.45
C PHE A 62 -9.49 -3.42 1.85
N LEU A 63 -9.07 -3.04 3.05
CA LEU A 63 -7.70 -3.25 3.48
C LEU A 63 -7.55 -4.58 4.24
N HIS A 64 -6.47 -5.29 3.96
CA HIS A 64 -6.10 -6.51 4.65
C HIS A 64 -4.58 -6.64 4.72
N ARG A 65 -4.12 -7.54 5.56
CA ARG A 65 -2.69 -7.82 5.73
C ARG A 65 -1.99 -8.03 4.39
N GLY A 66 -0.84 -7.39 4.22
CA GLY A 66 0.04 -7.56 3.07
C GLY A 66 -0.26 -6.64 1.88
N ILE A 67 -1.42 -5.99 1.85
CA ILE A 67 -1.75 -5.06 0.77
C ILE A 67 -0.87 -3.81 0.84
N LYS A 68 -0.45 -3.31 -0.31
CA LYS A 68 0.35 -2.08 -0.43
C LYS A 68 -0.54 -0.89 -0.73
N ILE A 69 -0.42 0.12 0.11
CA ILE A 69 -1.20 1.35 0.00
C ILE A 69 -0.33 2.60 0.11
N ALA A 70 -0.81 3.69 -0.47
CA ALA A 70 -0.36 5.04 -0.17
C ALA A 70 -1.31 5.68 0.83
N VAL A 71 -0.76 6.33 1.83
CA VAL A 71 -1.49 7.07 2.86
C VAL A 71 -1.01 8.50 2.87
N GLU A 72 -1.96 9.43 2.83
CA GLU A 72 -1.76 10.84 3.05
C GLU A 72 -2.46 11.22 4.36
N GLY A 73 -1.78 11.98 5.20
CA GLY A 73 -2.32 12.40 6.48
C GLY A 73 -1.43 13.39 7.22
N HIS A 74 -1.60 13.49 8.51
CA HIS A 74 -0.77 14.33 9.37
C HIS A 74 -0.37 13.59 10.64
N ILE A 75 0.70 14.07 11.27
CA ILE A 75 1.22 13.52 12.52
C ILE A 75 0.39 14.03 13.68
N LEU A 76 -0.05 13.13 14.52
CA LEU A 76 -0.60 13.42 15.84
C LEU A 76 0.27 12.80 16.92
N THR A 77 0.76 13.63 17.83
CA THR A 77 1.49 13.17 18.99
C THR A 77 0.65 13.36 20.26
N GLY A 78 0.76 12.43 21.16
CA GLY A 78 0.10 12.49 22.46
C GLY A 78 1.00 11.93 23.54
N SER A 79 0.55 12.01 24.77
CA SER A 79 1.20 11.35 25.90
C SER A 79 0.16 10.89 26.91
N TYR A 80 0.42 9.75 27.52
CA TYR A 80 -0.36 9.25 28.64
C TYR A 80 0.59 8.77 29.74
N GLU A 81 0.12 8.80 30.98
CA GLU A 81 0.85 8.32 32.13
C GLU A 81 0.29 6.96 32.54
N LYS A 82 1.18 5.99 32.71
CA LYS A 82 0.87 4.66 33.21
C LYS A 82 1.94 4.25 34.21
N ASP A 83 1.50 3.84 35.41
CA ASP A 83 2.40 3.41 36.50
C ASP A 83 3.49 4.44 36.89
N GLY A 84 3.17 5.75 36.85
CA GLY A 84 4.10 6.83 37.11
C GLY A 84 5.11 7.12 35.98
N VAL A 85 5.01 6.42 34.84
CA VAL A 85 5.86 6.62 33.66
C VAL A 85 5.06 7.27 32.53
N LYS A 86 5.62 8.36 31.98
CA LYS A 86 5.03 9.07 30.85
C LYS A 86 5.39 8.37 29.53
N HIS A 87 4.35 7.93 28.83
CA HIS A 87 4.47 7.32 27.50
C HIS A 87 4.05 8.32 26.43
N TYR A 88 4.85 8.44 25.38
CA TYR A 88 4.54 9.27 24.24
C TYR A 88 3.94 8.41 23.13
N THR A 89 2.90 8.90 22.49
CA THR A 89 2.25 8.28 21.34
C THR A 89 2.56 9.07 20.09
N PHE A 90 2.67 8.35 18.99
CA PHE A 90 2.91 8.89 17.66
C PHE A 90 2.02 8.12 16.67
N ASP A 91 1.03 8.80 16.12
CA ASP A 91 0.09 8.23 15.17
C ASP A 91 -0.01 9.12 13.94
N ILE A 92 -0.24 8.51 12.78
CA ILE A 92 -0.59 9.21 11.56
C ILE A 92 -2.11 9.20 11.42
N ILE A 93 -2.71 10.38 11.44
CA ILE A 93 -4.14 10.53 11.14
C ILE A 93 -4.33 10.54 9.64
N VAL A 94 -5.06 9.55 9.15
CA VAL A 94 -5.26 9.31 7.72
C VAL A 94 -6.36 10.21 7.19
N GLU A 95 -6.01 11.02 6.20
CA GLU A 95 -6.95 11.86 5.46
C GLU A 95 -7.37 11.19 4.15
N ARG A 96 -6.41 10.57 3.46
CA ARG A 96 -6.62 9.88 2.19
C ARG A 96 -5.78 8.60 2.12
N GLN A 97 -6.32 7.58 1.48
CA GLN A 97 -5.61 6.33 1.23
C GLN A 97 -5.98 5.77 -0.13
N GLU A 98 -4.99 5.20 -0.81
CA GLU A 98 -5.12 4.67 -2.16
C GLU A 98 -4.35 3.35 -2.28
N PHE A 99 -4.82 2.46 -3.16
CA PHE A 99 -4.11 1.23 -3.48
C PHE A 99 -2.88 1.54 -4.36
N CYS A 100 -1.76 0.91 -4.03
CA CYS A 100 -0.53 0.97 -4.83
C CYS A 100 -0.25 -0.34 -5.61
N GLU A 101 -1.16 -1.31 -5.52
CA GLU A 101 -1.08 -2.59 -6.24
C GLU A 101 -2.39 -2.88 -6.95
N SER A 102 -2.31 -3.50 -8.14
CA SER A 102 -3.49 -4.02 -8.81
C SER A 102 -4.00 -5.27 -8.09
N ARG A 103 -5.30 -5.58 -8.21
CA ARG A 103 -5.91 -6.77 -7.63
C ARG A 103 -5.21 -8.08 -7.99
N ALA A 104 -4.61 -8.15 -9.17
CA ALA A 104 -3.87 -9.33 -9.64
C ALA A 104 -2.59 -9.61 -8.83
N THR A 105 -1.95 -8.56 -8.31
CA THR A 105 -0.70 -8.69 -7.55
C THR A 105 -0.94 -8.98 -6.07
N ALA A 106 -2.07 -8.55 -5.52
CA ALA A 106 -2.45 -8.79 -4.12
C ALA A 106 -2.83 -10.27 -3.86
N ALA A 107 -3.18 -11.03 -4.89
CA ALA A 107 -3.51 -12.46 -4.80
C ALA A 107 -2.30 -13.39 -4.93
N ALA A 108 -1.13 -12.87 -5.29
CA ALA A 108 0.10 -13.65 -5.38
C ALA A 108 0.82 -13.71 -4.03
N SER A 109 0.25 -14.40 -3.06
CA SER A 109 1.01 -14.98 -1.97
C SER A 109 1.87 -16.10 -2.54
N PRO A 110 3.16 -16.25 -2.19
CA PRO A 110 4.07 -17.20 -2.82
C PRO A 110 3.88 -18.65 -2.32
N ASP A 111 2.66 -19.16 -2.31
CA ASP A 111 2.43 -20.55 -1.91
C ASP A 111 1.13 -21.15 -2.47
N VAL A 112 0.92 -21.06 -3.77
CA VAL A 112 0.12 -22.03 -4.53
C VAL A 112 0.57 -22.00 -5.99
N GLN A 113 1.31 -23.00 -6.40
CA GLN A 113 1.61 -23.31 -7.78
C GLN A 113 0.31 -23.76 -8.46
N PRO A 114 -0.24 -23.05 -9.46
CA PRO A 114 -1.37 -23.57 -10.21
C PRO A 114 -0.91 -24.75 -11.09
N PRO A 115 -1.69 -25.82 -11.20
CA PRO A 115 -1.36 -26.93 -12.08
C PRO A 115 -1.33 -26.45 -13.52
N ALA A 116 -0.30 -26.87 -14.25
CA ALA A 116 -0.12 -26.61 -15.66
C ALA A 116 -1.34 -27.09 -16.44
N GLN A 117 -2.13 -26.15 -16.96
CA GLN A 117 -3.08 -26.42 -18.01
C GLN A 117 -2.38 -26.22 -19.35
N THR A 118 -2.18 -27.32 -20.04
CA THR A 118 -1.78 -27.39 -21.44
C THR A 118 -2.72 -26.52 -22.28
N ALA A 119 -2.20 -25.43 -22.82
CA ALA A 119 -2.88 -24.65 -23.84
C ALA A 119 -2.84 -25.41 -25.17
N PRO A 120 -3.95 -25.53 -25.90
CA PRO A 120 -3.92 -26.07 -27.26
C PRO A 120 -3.22 -25.09 -28.21
N ALA A 121 -2.40 -25.66 -29.07
CA ALA A 121 -1.66 -24.98 -30.11
C ALA A 121 -2.59 -24.16 -31.02
N VAL A 122 -2.29 -22.88 -31.18
CA VAL A 122 -2.89 -22.02 -32.21
C VAL A 122 -1.98 -22.10 -33.44
N PRO A 123 -2.51 -22.32 -34.67
CA PRO A 123 -1.68 -22.45 -35.84
C PRO A 123 -1.07 -21.10 -36.23
N GLU A 124 0.18 -21.14 -36.65
CA GLU A 124 0.90 -20.05 -37.29
C GLU A 124 0.11 -19.54 -38.50
N SER A 125 -0.24 -18.28 -38.46
CA SER A 125 -0.61 -17.53 -39.65
C SER A 125 0.45 -16.43 -39.79
N SER A 126 1.32 -16.67 -40.74
CA SER A 126 2.26 -15.73 -41.30
C SER A 126 1.51 -14.54 -41.92
N ASN A 127 1.77 -13.33 -41.47
CA ASN A 127 1.69 -12.13 -42.28
C ASN A 127 2.79 -11.17 -41.87
N ASP A 128 3.86 -11.24 -42.65
CA ASP A 128 4.80 -10.16 -42.86
C ASP A 128 4.05 -8.95 -43.37
N ASP A 129 3.98 -7.92 -42.56
CA ASP A 129 3.85 -6.54 -43.03
C ASP A 129 4.27 -5.57 -41.91
N PHE A 130 5.54 -5.71 -41.53
CA PHE A 130 6.19 -4.67 -40.77
C PHE A 130 7.03 -3.85 -41.74
N MET A 131 6.46 -2.74 -42.23
CA MET A 131 7.24 -1.76 -42.98
C MET A 131 8.24 -1.07 -42.09
N PRO A 132 9.53 -1.07 -42.42
CA PRO A 132 10.49 -0.27 -41.70
C PRO A 132 10.24 1.21 -41.93
N ILE A 133 10.09 1.97 -40.88
CA ILE A 133 10.03 3.43 -40.92
C ILE A 133 11.43 3.92 -41.24
N ASP A 134 11.57 4.59 -42.40
CA ASP A 134 12.81 5.29 -42.79
C ASP A 134 13.13 6.40 -41.79
N ASP A 135 14.30 6.29 -41.14
CA ASP A 135 14.89 7.25 -40.24
C ASP A 135 15.40 8.54 -40.93
N ASN A 136 14.64 9.11 -41.83
CA ASN A 136 15.01 10.35 -42.52
C ASN A 136 13.84 11.32 -42.70
N GLU A 137 13.15 11.63 -41.61
CA GLU A 137 12.40 12.88 -41.58
C GLU A 137 12.97 13.77 -40.46
N ASP A 138 13.62 14.83 -40.92
CA ASP A 138 14.03 15.96 -40.11
C ASP A 138 12.85 16.47 -39.24
N LEU A 139 12.94 16.20 -37.95
CA LEU A 139 12.03 16.82 -37.00
C LEU A 139 12.37 18.30 -36.87
N PRO A 140 11.46 19.21 -37.13
CA PRO A 140 11.69 20.64 -36.97
C PRO A 140 11.64 21.02 -35.49
N PHE A 141 12.78 21.01 -34.88
CA PHE A 141 13.00 21.64 -33.57
C PHE A 141 14.03 22.75 -33.71
#